data_f6aa92a93c5d0bbdb008c658d861977d
#
_entry.id   f6aa92a93c5d0bbdb008c658d861977d
#
_cell.length_a   1.000
_cell.length_b   1.000
_cell.length_c   1.000
_cell.angle_alpha   90.00
_cell.angle_beta   90.00
_cell.angle_gamma   90.00
#
_symmetry.space_group_name_H-M   'P 1'
#
loop_
_entity.id
_entity.type
_entity.pdbx_description
1 polymer ?
#
loop_
_entity_poly.entity_id
_entity_poly.type
_entity_poly.pdbx_seq_one_letter_code
_entity_poly.pdbx_strand_id
1 'polypeptide(L)'
;MKKLLFSLIAVSLISCQAPKEKESEQSSEPTVIGYEFNDEGEKLKIIAGNSSMTDIYLEYIQAHNDRDLSKISEIDMDNIVVRAANGALINGSDSHTEQLDIWFNANNPSWKVNFMVANTVQANDGKNQTWLTTGVDVVQSIDGNSVTSHHIVDVNFVDGKVK
;
A
#
# COMPACT_ATOMS: atom_id res chain seq x y z
N MET A 1 85.67 -12.89 -23.61
CA MET A 1 84.37 -12.93 -24.27
C MET A 1 83.39 -13.67 -23.36
N LYS A 2 82.64 -12.94 -22.57
CA LYS A 2 81.68 -13.51 -21.57
C LYS A 2 80.28 -13.50 -22.18
N LYS A 3 79.71 -14.68 -22.35
CA LYS A 3 78.33 -14.81 -22.79
C LYS A 3 77.42 -14.70 -21.60
N LEU A 4 76.59 -13.66 -21.54
CA LEU A 4 75.49 -13.53 -20.56
C LEU A 4 74.29 -14.35 -21.08
N LEU A 5 73.89 -15.33 -20.28
CA LEU A 5 72.63 -16.07 -20.48
C LEU A 5 71.52 -15.29 -19.75
N PHE A 6 70.58 -14.75 -20.50
CA PHE A 6 69.34 -14.20 -19.93
C PHE A 6 68.33 -15.32 -19.75
N SER A 7 68.04 -15.64 -18.48
CA SER A 7 66.98 -16.60 -18.13
C SER A 7 65.67 -15.85 -18.03
N LEU A 8 64.74 -16.17 -18.95
CA LEU A 8 63.39 -15.61 -18.98
C LEU A 8 62.49 -16.42 -18.03
N ILE A 9 62.16 -15.82 -16.87
CA ILE A 9 61.20 -16.42 -15.93
C ILE A 9 59.81 -16.02 -16.37
N ALA A 10 59.02 -16.99 -16.90
CA ALA A 10 57.60 -16.84 -17.21
C ALA A 10 56.79 -17.02 -15.91
N VAL A 11 56.24 -15.90 -15.43
CA VAL A 11 55.31 -15.93 -14.30
C VAL A 11 53.91 -16.21 -14.85
N SER A 12 53.42 -17.42 -14.65
CA SER A 12 52.05 -17.81 -14.97
C SER A 12 51.12 -17.29 -13.88
N LEU A 13 50.35 -16.23 -14.18
CA LEU A 13 49.25 -15.77 -13.35
C LEU A 13 48.08 -16.78 -13.45
N ILE A 14 47.94 -17.63 -12.45
CA ILE A 14 46.75 -18.47 -12.30
C ILE A 14 45.65 -17.55 -11.77
N SER A 15 44.79 -17.06 -12.65
CA SER A 15 43.55 -16.37 -12.30
C SER A 15 42.58 -17.39 -11.71
N CYS A 16 42.47 -17.43 -10.39
CA CYS A 16 41.36 -18.11 -9.74
C CYS A 16 40.05 -17.35 -10.05
N GLN A 17 39.33 -17.81 -11.06
CA GLN A 17 37.94 -17.45 -11.22
C GLN A 17 37.16 -18.14 -10.09
N ALA A 18 36.73 -17.35 -9.07
CA ALA A 18 35.74 -17.80 -8.12
C ALA A 18 34.49 -18.24 -8.90
N PRO A 19 33.88 -19.39 -8.54
CA PRO A 19 32.61 -19.77 -9.16
C PRO A 19 31.60 -18.65 -8.88
N LYS A 20 31.02 -18.05 -9.92
CA LYS A 20 29.83 -17.23 -9.79
C LYS A 20 28.77 -18.13 -9.18
N GLU A 21 28.46 -17.89 -7.91
CA GLU A 21 27.22 -18.38 -7.33
C GLU A 21 26.11 -17.93 -8.29
N LYS A 22 25.48 -18.90 -8.94
CA LYS A 22 24.17 -18.65 -9.53
C LYS A 22 23.28 -18.29 -8.35
N GLU A 23 22.95 -17.01 -8.20
CA GLU A 23 21.74 -16.64 -7.48
C GLU A 23 20.62 -17.48 -8.10
N SER A 24 20.25 -18.52 -7.39
CA SER A 24 19.02 -19.23 -7.67
C SER A 24 17.94 -18.17 -7.43
N GLU A 25 17.26 -17.74 -8.46
CA GLU A 25 15.94 -17.12 -8.34
C GLU A 25 15.04 -18.18 -7.69
N GLN A 26 15.17 -18.30 -6.39
CA GLN A 26 14.25 -19.05 -5.57
C GLN A 26 12.99 -18.18 -5.58
N SER A 27 12.06 -18.53 -6.44
CA SER A 27 10.68 -18.04 -6.38
C SER A 27 10.14 -18.49 -5.01
N SER A 28 10.44 -17.68 -4.00
CA SER A 28 9.88 -17.92 -2.67
C SER A 28 8.39 -17.70 -2.78
N GLU A 29 7.60 -18.71 -2.41
CA GLU A 29 6.16 -18.52 -2.26
C GLU A 29 5.91 -17.28 -1.39
N PRO A 30 4.88 -16.46 -1.73
CA PRO A 30 4.58 -15.27 -0.96
C PRO A 30 4.39 -15.60 0.52
N THR A 31 4.97 -14.78 1.39
CA THR A 31 4.83 -14.97 2.83
C THR A 31 3.39 -14.75 3.25
N VAL A 32 2.78 -15.77 3.83
CA VAL A 32 1.43 -15.66 4.44
C VAL A 32 1.55 -14.87 5.73
N ILE A 33 0.81 -13.77 5.84
CA ILE A 33 0.81 -12.85 6.99
C ILE A 33 -0.50 -12.94 7.79
N GLY A 34 -1.50 -13.63 7.28
CA GLY A 34 -2.79 -13.79 7.94
C GLY A 34 -3.77 -14.59 7.11
N TYR A 35 -5.01 -14.57 7.56
CA TYR A 35 -6.13 -15.26 6.89
C TYR A 35 -7.40 -14.44 7.01
N GLU A 36 -8.24 -14.55 5.98
CA GLU A 36 -9.62 -14.06 5.93
C GLU A 36 -10.57 -15.24 5.80
N PHE A 37 -11.82 -15.08 6.22
CA PHE A 37 -12.90 -16.04 5.96
C PHE A 37 -13.93 -15.33 5.09
N ASN A 38 -14.24 -15.91 3.92
CA ASN A 38 -15.28 -15.38 3.05
C ASN A 38 -16.69 -15.71 3.58
N ASP A 39 -17.74 -15.26 2.90
CA ASP A 39 -19.13 -15.45 3.32
C ASP A 39 -19.54 -16.95 3.37
N GLU A 40 -18.86 -17.81 2.61
CA GLU A 40 -19.03 -19.26 2.62
C GLU A 40 -18.25 -19.95 3.77
N GLY A 41 -17.45 -19.20 4.52
CA GLY A 41 -16.61 -19.69 5.62
C GLY A 41 -15.31 -20.33 5.17
N GLU A 42 -14.91 -20.17 3.91
CA GLU A 42 -13.62 -20.64 3.40
C GLU A 42 -12.49 -19.77 3.90
N LYS A 43 -11.38 -20.42 4.28
CA LYS A 43 -10.18 -19.75 4.78
C LYS A 43 -9.26 -19.34 3.63
N LEU A 44 -9.20 -18.06 3.35
CA LEU A 44 -8.34 -17.45 2.32
C LEU A 44 -7.03 -16.96 2.92
N LYS A 45 -5.92 -17.11 2.18
CA LYS A 45 -4.62 -16.62 2.62
C LYS A 45 -4.52 -15.11 2.39
N ILE A 46 -3.99 -14.41 3.39
CA ILE A 46 -3.52 -13.03 3.26
C ILE A 46 -2.00 -13.07 3.15
N ILE A 47 -1.47 -12.49 2.10
CA ILE A 47 -0.03 -12.35 1.87
C ILE A 47 0.38 -10.87 1.90
N ALA A 48 1.67 -10.58 2.03
CA ALA A 48 2.18 -9.22 1.90
C ALA A 48 1.82 -8.65 0.53
N GLY A 49 1.28 -7.44 0.52
CA GLY A 49 0.84 -6.72 -0.67
C GLY A 49 1.93 -5.84 -1.28
N ASN A 50 1.58 -5.16 -2.38
CA ASN A 50 2.46 -4.18 -3.02
C ASN A 50 2.47 -2.87 -2.21
N SER A 51 3.67 -2.42 -1.80
CA SER A 51 3.85 -1.18 -1.04
C SER A 51 3.47 0.09 -1.82
N SER A 52 3.33 0.05 -3.15
CA SER A 52 2.87 1.20 -3.92
C SER A 52 1.48 1.70 -3.51
N MET A 53 0.65 0.83 -2.90
CA MET A 53 -0.66 1.24 -2.35
C MET A 53 -0.51 2.22 -1.19
N THR A 54 0.59 2.16 -0.45
CA THR A 54 0.86 3.11 0.64
C THR A 54 1.10 4.51 0.11
N ASP A 55 1.77 4.66 -1.02
CA ASP A 55 2.04 5.96 -1.64
C ASP A 55 0.75 6.60 -2.16
N ILE A 56 -0.09 5.81 -2.86
CA ILE A 56 -1.41 6.26 -3.33
C ILE A 56 -2.28 6.70 -2.13
N TYR A 57 -2.28 5.93 -1.05
CA TYR A 57 -3.07 6.28 0.13
C TYR A 57 -2.55 7.56 0.82
N LEU A 58 -1.24 7.79 0.86
CA LEU A 58 -0.68 9.03 1.39
C LEU A 58 -1.08 10.24 0.54
N GLU A 59 -1.07 10.13 -0.79
CA GLU A 59 -1.61 11.16 -1.68
C GLU A 59 -3.10 11.42 -1.42
N TYR A 60 -3.87 10.34 -1.22
CA TYR A 60 -5.29 10.43 -0.94
C TYR A 60 -5.58 11.17 0.38
N ILE A 61 -4.85 10.82 1.45
CA ILE A 61 -4.96 11.53 2.74
C ILE A 61 -4.47 12.98 2.65
N GLN A 62 -3.42 13.24 1.88
CA GLN A 62 -2.98 14.61 1.64
C GLN A 62 -4.06 15.43 0.92
N ALA A 63 -4.71 14.87 -0.11
CA ALA A 63 -5.82 15.52 -0.81
C ALA A 63 -7.00 15.83 0.15
N HIS A 64 -7.31 14.92 1.09
CA HIS A 64 -8.30 15.19 2.14
C HIS A 64 -7.89 16.35 3.05
N ASN A 65 -6.62 16.39 3.48
CA ASN A 65 -6.10 17.47 4.31
C ASN A 65 -6.09 18.81 3.58
N ASP A 66 -5.83 18.80 2.27
CA ASP A 66 -5.80 19.99 1.42
C ASP A 66 -7.17 20.40 0.91
N ARG A 67 -8.22 19.63 1.17
CA ARG A 67 -9.59 19.84 0.64
C ARG A 67 -9.67 19.75 -0.88
N ASP A 68 -8.75 19.01 -1.50
CA ASP A 68 -8.72 18.82 -2.94
C ASP A 68 -9.70 17.72 -3.38
N LEU A 69 -10.97 18.10 -3.50
CA LEU A 69 -12.04 17.18 -3.92
C LEU A 69 -11.80 16.63 -5.34
N SER A 70 -11.13 17.39 -6.20
CA SER A 70 -10.79 16.93 -7.54
C SER A 70 -9.78 15.79 -7.51
N LYS A 71 -8.73 15.92 -6.68
CA LYS A 71 -7.72 14.86 -6.49
C LYS A 71 -8.30 13.65 -5.80
N ILE A 72 -9.21 13.84 -4.84
CA ILE A 72 -9.93 12.74 -4.19
C ILE A 72 -10.74 11.96 -5.24
N SER A 73 -11.53 12.65 -6.07
CA SER A 73 -12.32 12.03 -7.15
C SER A 73 -11.46 11.33 -8.20
N GLU A 74 -10.26 11.83 -8.49
CA GLU A 74 -9.31 11.16 -9.39
C GLU A 74 -8.84 9.80 -8.84
N ILE A 75 -8.62 9.72 -7.53
CA ILE A 75 -8.13 8.49 -6.86
C ILE A 75 -9.30 7.53 -6.58
N ASP A 76 -10.50 8.01 -6.36
CA ASP A 76 -11.69 7.19 -6.21
C ASP A 76 -12.02 6.43 -7.51
N MET A 77 -12.57 5.25 -7.39
CA MET A 77 -13.33 4.64 -8.48
C MET A 77 -14.71 5.30 -8.57
N ASP A 78 -15.28 5.38 -9.78
CA ASP A 78 -16.63 5.94 -9.98
C ASP A 78 -17.69 5.24 -9.10
N ASN A 79 -17.49 3.96 -8.82
CA ASN A 79 -18.39 3.13 -8.00
C ASN A 79 -17.82 2.82 -6.59
N ILE A 80 -17.00 3.70 -6.05
CA ILE A 80 -16.49 3.57 -4.67
C ILE A 80 -17.64 3.38 -3.67
N VAL A 81 -17.38 2.59 -2.62
CA VAL A 81 -18.33 2.40 -1.52
C VAL A 81 -17.65 2.75 -0.21
N VAL A 82 -18.02 3.88 0.38
CA VAL A 82 -17.49 4.31 1.67
C VAL A 82 -18.46 3.93 2.80
N ARG A 83 -17.94 3.18 3.78
CA ARG A 83 -18.63 2.88 5.03
C ARG A 83 -18.09 3.79 6.12
N ALA A 84 -18.79 4.88 6.38
CA ALA A 84 -18.36 5.87 7.34
C ALA A 84 -18.53 5.38 8.79
N ALA A 85 -17.71 5.92 9.70
CA ALA A 85 -17.71 5.53 11.13
C ALA A 85 -19.05 5.78 11.84
N ASN A 86 -19.88 6.68 11.34
CA ASN A 86 -21.24 6.94 11.85
C ASN A 86 -22.30 5.97 11.31
N GLY A 87 -21.90 4.96 10.51
CA GLY A 87 -22.79 3.98 9.90
C GLY A 87 -23.39 4.40 8.56
N ALA A 88 -23.07 5.58 8.04
CA ALA A 88 -23.53 5.99 6.71
C ALA A 88 -22.85 5.16 5.63
N LEU A 89 -23.61 4.83 4.58
CA LEU A 89 -23.15 4.19 3.36
C LEU A 89 -23.20 5.20 2.23
N ILE A 90 -22.03 5.53 1.65
CA ILE A 90 -21.89 6.49 0.57
C ILE A 90 -21.49 5.71 -0.68
N ASN A 91 -22.24 5.86 -1.77
CA ASN A 91 -22.02 5.13 -3.03
C ASN A 91 -21.68 6.09 -4.15
N GLY A 92 -20.52 5.88 -4.77
CA GLY A 92 -20.01 6.66 -5.89
C GLY A 92 -19.16 7.84 -5.48
N SER A 93 -18.18 8.19 -6.34
CA SER A 93 -17.21 9.25 -6.11
C SER A 93 -17.86 10.63 -5.99
N ASP A 94 -18.87 10.93 -6.81
CA ASP A 94 -19.61 12.22 -6.72
C ASP A 94 -20.26 12.39 -5.35
N SER A 95 -20.97 11.35 -4.87
CA SER A 95 -21.58 11.38 -3.54
C SER A 95 -20.55 11.45 -2.43
N HIS A 96 -19.40 10.79 -2.59
CA HIS A 96 -18.30 10.84 -1.62
C HIS A 96 -17.75 12.26 -1.49
N THR A 97 -17.40 12.90 -2.60
CA THR A 97 -16.85 14.26 -2.61
C THR A 97 -17.86 15.29 -2.11
N GLU A 98 -19.16 15.14 -2.43
CA GLU A 98 -20.22 15.98 -1.88
C GLU A 98 -20.32 15.89 -0.35
N GLN A 99 -20.30 14.68 0.19
CA GLN A 99 -20.32 14.47 1.66
C GLN A 99 -19.06 14.99 2.34
N LEU A 100 -17.89 14.84 1.68
CA LEU A 100 -16.64 15.40 2.18
C LEU A 100 -16.68 16.92 2.22
N ASP A 101 -17.20 17.58 1.18
CA ASP A 101 -17.31 19.05 1.16
C ASP A 101 -18.17 19.57 2.30
N ILE A 102 -19.32 18.93 2.54
CA ILE A 102 -20.20 19.25 3.67
C ILE A 102 -19.44 19.07 5.01
N TRP A 103 -18.75 17.98 5.17
CA TRP A 103 -18.01 17.66 6.41
C TRP A 103 -16.81 18.59 6.61
N PHE A 104 -16.06 18.89 5.55
CA PHE A 104 -14.94 19.83 5.59
C PHE A 104 -15.37 21.21 6.08
N ASN A 105 -16.48 21.71 5.55
CA ASN A 105 -17.02 23.02 5.92
C ASN A 105 -17.58 23.04 7.36
N ALA A 106 -18.20 21.95 7.80
CA ALA A 106 -18.82 21.88 9.12
C ALA A 106 -17.83 21.62 10.25
N ASN A 107 -16.85 20.73 10.05
CA ASN A 107 -16.04 20.16 11.12
C ASN A 107 -14.54 20.40 10.97
N ASN A 108 -14.09 20.94 9.84
CA ASN A 108 -12.67 21.18 9.54
C ASN A 108 -11.75 20.00 9.93
N PRO A 109 -12.02 18.77 9.46
CA PRO A 109 -11.25 17.59 9.85
C PRO A 109 -9.83 17.62 9.32
N SER A 110 -8.92 16.92 10.00
CA SER A 110 -7.57 16.64 9.50
C SER A 110 -7.16 15.21 9.86
N TRP A 111 -6.38 14.58 9.01
CA TRP A 111 -5.95 13.20 9.13
C TRP A 111 -4.45 13.09 9.35
N LYS A 112 -4.06 12.19 10.23
CA LYS A 112 -2.68 11.77 10.43
C LYS A 112 -2.61 10.24 10.35
N VAL A 113 -1.82 9.73 9.41
CA VAL A 113 -1.56 8.30 9.29
C VAL A 113 -0.54 7.87 10.35
N ASN A 114 -0.85 6.82 11.10
CA ASN A 114 0.02 6.25 12.13
C ASN A 114 0.75 5.00 11.65
N PHE A 115 0.07 4.13 10.87
CA PHE A 115 0.68 2.96 10.23
C PHE A 115 -0.12 2.55 9.00
N MET A 116 0.51 1.77 8.13
CA MET A 116 -0.08 1.18 6.92
C MET A 116 0.47 -0.22 6.69
N VAL A 117 -0.41 -1.15 6.32
CA VAL A 117 -0.07 -2.53 5.97
C VAL A 117 -0.75 -2.88 4.65
N ALA A 118 0.03 -2.89 3.57
CA ALA A 118 -0.46 -3.38 2.29
C ALA A 118 -0.53 -4.91 2.30
N ASN A 119 -1.66 -5.47 1.89
CA ASN A 119 -1.89 -6.89 1.86
C ASN A 119 -2.69 -7.32 0.62
N THR A 120 -2.63 -8.62 0.31
CA THR A 120 -3.41 -9.22 -0.78
C THR A 120 -4.11 -10.46 -0.24
N VAL A 121 -5.42 -10.49 -0.37
CA VAL A 121 -6.22 -11.69 -0.12
C VAL A 121 -6.20 -12.57 -1.36
N GLN A 122 -5.75 -13.81 -1.21
CA GLN A 122 -5.70 -14.79 -2.29
C GLN A 122 -7.03 -15.54 -2.35
N ALA A 123 -7.89 -15.15 -3.28
CA ALA A 123 -9.14 -15.85 -3.51
C ALA A 123 -8.93 -17.18 -4.25
N ASN A 124 -9.76 -18.18 -3.96
CA ASN A 124 -9.68 -19.51 -4.55
C ASN A 124 -9.96 -19.53 -6.06
N ASP A 125 -10.69 -18.52 -6.57
CA ASP A 125 -10.97 -18.32 -8.00
C ASP A 125 -9.84 -17.59 -8.75
N GLY A 126 -8.74 -17.25 -8.05
CA GLY A 126 -7.59 -16.52 -8.58
C GLY A 126 -7.79 -15.01 -8.70
N LYS A 127 -8.95 -14.47 -8.30
CA LYS A 127 -9.22 -13.03 -8.29
C LYS A 127 -8.73 -12.42 -6.98
N ASN A 128 -7.44 -12.24 -6.87
CA ASN A 128 -6.83 -11.63 -5.70
C ASN A 128 -7.39 -10.23 -5.45
N GLN A 129 -7.57 -9.90 -4.16
CA GLN A 129 -8.01 -8.57 -3.74
C GLN A 129 -6.86 -7.85 -3.06
N THR A 130 -6.62 -6.60 -3.47
CA THR A 130 -5.58 -5.76 -2.90
C THR A 130 -6.17 -4.81 -1.86
N TRP A 131 -5.62 -4.85 -0.67
CA TRP A 131 -6.08 -4.06 0.47
C TRP A 131 -4.96 -3.31 1.15
N LEU A 132 -5.32 -2.23 1.82
CA LEU A 132 -4.48 -1.50 2.76
C LEU A 132 -5.23 -1.37 4.07
N THR A 133 -4.71 -1.98 5.13
CA THR A 133 -5.15 -1.74 6.51
C THR A 133 -4.31 -0.62 7.10
N THR A 134 -4.96 0.40 7.64
CA THR A 134 -4.26 1.58 8.17
C THR A 134 -4.87 2.07 9.47
N GLY A 135 -4.02 2.62 10.34
CA GLY A 135 -4.45 3.37 11.51
C GLY A 135 -4.30 4.87 11.27
N VAL A 136 -5.38 5.61 11.48
CA VAL A 136 -5.39 7.07 11.29
C VAL A 136 -5.99 7.78 12.51
N ASP A 137 -5.44 8.94 12.84
CA ASP A 137 -6.05 9.88 13.75
C ASP A 137 -6.82 10.92 12.95
N VAL A 138 -8.06 11.16 13.30
CA VAL A 138 -8.89 12.22 12.73
C VAL A 138 -9.12 13.26 13.80
N VAL A 139 -8.67 14.48 13.59
CA VAL A 139 -8.94 15.63 14.45
C VAL A 139 -9.98 16.50 13.78
N GLN A 140 -11.06 16.81 14.47
CA GLN A 140 -12.15 17.63 13.93
C GLN A 140 -12.76 18.55 14.99
N SER A 141 -13.47 19.58 14.57
CA SER A 141 -14.23 20.46 15.44
C SER A 141 -15.66 19.92 15.60
N ILE A 142 -16.10 19.71 16.83
CA ILE A 142 -17.49 19.35 17.18
C ILE A 142 -17.95 20.35 18.24
N ASP A 143 -19.00 21.11 17.95
CA ASP A 143 -19.54 22.16 18.85
C ASP A 143 -18.45 23.13 19.35
N GLY A 144 -17.50 23.48 18.45
CA GLY A 144 -16.38 24.38 18.77
C GLY A 144 -15.24 23.75 19.56
N ASN A 145 -15.32 22.47 19.89
CA ASN A 145 -14.27 21.75 20.60
C ASN A 145 -13.46 20.87 19.62
N SER A 146 -12.13 20.82 19.81
CA SER A 146 -11.30 19.90 19.06
C SER A 146 -11.44 18.48 19.62
N VAL A 147 -11.84 17.54 18.78
CA VAL A 147 -12.01 16.12 19.11
C VAL A 147 -11.09 15.29 18.25
N THR A 148 -10.35 14.37 18.85
CA THR A 148 -9.54 13.38 18.14
C THR A 148 -10.18 12.01 18.24
N SER A 149 -10.34 11.33 17.11
CA SER A 149 -10.75 9.93 17.05
C SER A 149 -9.70 9.08 16.36
N HIS A 150 -9.55 7.85 16.83
CA HIS A 150 -8.61 6.88 16.26
C HIS A 150 -9.40 5.85 15.45
N HIS A 151 -9.05 5.69 14.19
CA HIS A 151 -9.74 4.80 13.27
C HIS A 151 -8.78 3.73 12.75
N ILE A 152 -9.30 2.51 12.60
CA ILE A 152 -8.72 1.49 11.73
C ILE A 152 -9.56 1.50 10.46
N VAL A 153 -8.90 1.63 9.31
CA VAL A 153 -9.55 1.73 8.01
C VAL A 153 -8.97 0.64 7.10
N ASP A 154 -9.85 -0.10 6.46
CA ASP A 154 -9.48 -1.03 5.39
C ASP A 154 -9.88 -0.42 4.05
N VAL A 155 -8.93 -0.32 3.15
CA VAL A 155 -9.08 0.31 1.83
C VAL A 155 -8.84 -0.74 0.76
N ASN A 156 -9.86 -0.98 -0.07
CA ASN A 156 -9.72 -1.85 -1.23
C ASN A 156 -9.19 -1.07 -2.42
N PHE A 157 -8.23 -1.64 -3.14
CA PHE A 157 -7.65 -1.05 -4.35
C PHE A 157 -7.92 -1.92 -5.58
N VAL A 158 -8.38 -1.29 -6.64
CA VAL A 158 -8.53 -1.91 -7.97
C VAL A 158 -7.88 -0.99 -9.00
N ASP A 159 -6.93 -1.50 -9.77
CA ASP A 159 -6.20 -0.76 -10.80
C ASP A 159 -5.58 0.57 -10.30
N GLY A 160 -5.10 0.57 -9.06
CA GLY A 160 -4.46 1.74 -8.43
C GLY A 160 -5.45 2.80 -7.93
N LYS A 161 -6.75 2.52 -7.92
CA LYS A 161 -7.80 3.40 -7.39
C LYS A 161 -8.46 2.81 -6.15
N VAL A 162 -9.01 3.66 -5.30
CA VAL A 162 -9.81 3.30 -4.12
C VAL A 162 -11.22 2.90 -4.55
N LYS A 163 -11.67 1.72 -4.06
CA LYS A 163 -12.95 1.15 -4.42
C LYS A 163 -13.95 1.13 -3.25
#